data_c4b12f45f2210e6229e7ad344d1618a5
#
_entry.id   c4b12f45f2210e6229e7ad344d1618a5
#
_cell.length_a   1.000
_cell.length_b   1.000
_cell.length_c   1.000
_cell.angle_alpha   90.00
_cell.angle_beta   90.00
_cell.angle_gamma   90.00
#
_symmetry.space_group_name_H-M   'P 1'
#
loop_
_entity.id
_entity.type
_entity.pdbx_description
1 polymer ?
#
loop_
_entity_poly.entity_id
_entity_poly.type
_entity_poly.pdbx_seq_one_letter_code
_entity_poly.pdbx_strand_id
1 'polypeptide(L)'
;MLGLYAAYGLLDFVRLRLLVRIASRLYRNLHQRAFAISVLLPLKAGREADRLNPLRDLDHLRGFLSGSGPTVIFDAPWIPFYLLVIYLLHPSLGALATIGALAVVALTAVAEIFGRGPARLTSEAMISQRALAESGRRNAEVVHAMGLSSRLAGRWSDIVHSYLAHQERLSDIIGGTGSLSKALRMALQSSVLGLGAYLVIGGEASPGVIIASSILLGRALAPVDAAIANWKGFLATRHSYFQLKAMLDSFEDPVEPLELPRPQTRLTVERLTVAPPGTPKPTVLDVSFQLSSGAGMAIVGPSGSGKTTLVRALVGAWKPLNGKVRLDGAPLDQWAPHSLGAHIGYLPQDVELFDGTVADNISRFGGKSDPKGVLAAARAAGVYSMIMHLPEGFQTRIGEGGRALSAGQRQLIGLARALYGEPFLVVLDEPNSNLDVEGDAALAGAILAVRQRGGIVIVVAHRPSALTNIDQVLVLANGMVRSFGSREEVLSSMTRPPVPATHRPIIPTQRGVSGHA
;
A
#
# COMPACT_ATOMS: atom_id res chain seq x y z
N MET A 1 -48.77 20.37 -16.62
CA MET A 1 -47.60 19.73 -17.23
C MET A 1 -46.27 20.39 -16.83
N LEU A 2 -46.07 21.70 -17.06
CA LEU A 2 -44.80 22.39 -16.69
C LEU A 2 -44.44 22.24 -15.21
N GLY A 3 -45.42 22.36 -14.28
CA GLY A 3 -45.20 22.18 -12.85
C GLY A 3 -44.71 20.76 -12.47
N LEU A 4 -45.21 19.71 -13.16
CA LEU A 4 -44.77 18.34 -12.95
C LEU A 4 -43.33 18.13 -13.42
N TYR A 5 -42.95 18.73 -14.56
CA TYR A 5 -41.56 18.66 -15.02
C TYR A 5 -40.58 19.42 -14.11
N ALA A 6 -41.01 20.57 -13.59
CA ALA A 6 -40.25 21.34 -12.61
C ALA A 6 -40.06 20.55 -11.30
N ALA A 7 -41.15 19.93 -10.79
CA ALA A 7 -41.06 19.06 -9.60
C ALA A 7 -40.15 17.84 -9.83
N TYR A 8 -40.25 17.20 -10.99
CA TYR A 8 -39.36 16.10 -11.36
C TYR A 8 -37.87 16.53 -11.38
N GLY A 9 -37.58 17.67 -12.04
CA GLY A 9 -36.22 18.20 -12.08
C GLY A 9 -35.68 18.54 -10.69
N LEU A 10 -36.51 19.09 -9.81
CA LEU A 10 -36.15 19.39 -8.43
C LEU A 10 -35.85 18.10 -7.64
N LEU A 11 -36.69 17.08 -7.77
CA LEU A 11 -36.48 15.79 -7.11
C LEU A 11 -35.19 15.10 -7.59
N ASP A 12 -34.92 15.12 -8.89
CA ASP A 12 -33.69 14.57 -9.46
C ASP A 12 -32.46 15.32 -8.97
N PHE A 13 -32.51 16.65 -8.92
CA PHE A 13 -31.46 17.47 -8.32
C PHE A 13 -31.21 17.12 -6.84
N VAL A 14 -32.26 16.97 -6.04
CA VAL A 14 -32.15 16.58 -4.62
C VAL A 14 -31.55 15.19 -4.50
N ARG A 15 -32.00 14.23 -5.35
CA ARG A 15 -31.45 12.87 -5.39
C ARG A 15 -29.92 12.86 -5.63
N LEU A 16 -29.46 13.54 -6.68
CA LEU A 16 -28.05 13.65 -7.01
C LEU A 16 -27.25 14.32 -5.89
N ARG A 17 -27.80 15.39 -5.30
CA ARG A 17 -27.16 16.09 -4.18
C ARG A 17 -27.02 15.19 -2.93
N LEU A 18 -28.01 14.35 -2.65
CA LEU A 18 -27.96 13.38 -1.56
C LEU A 18 -26.89 12.32 -1.83
N LEU A 19 -26.82 11.77 -3.04
CA LEU A 19 -25.79 10.78 -3.42
C LEU A 19 -24.38 11.34 -3.25
N VAL A 20 -24.13 12.57 -3.70
CA VAL A 20 -22.82 13.24 -3.51
C VAL A 20 -22.49 13.39 -2.03
N ARG A 21 -23.47 13.76 -1.19
CA ARG A 21 -23.25 13.91 0.26
C ARG A 21 -22.97 12.58 0.95
N ILE A 22 -23.69 11.52 0.56
CA ILE A 22 -23.47 10.15 1.07
C ILE A 22 -22.06 9.67 0.69
N ALA A 23 -21.68 9.82 -0.58
CA ALA A 23 -20.36 9.47 -1.08
C ALA A 23 -19.24 10.24 -0.33
N SER A 24 -19.44 11.54 -0.10
CA SER A 24 -18.49 12.37 0.64
C SER A 24 -18.41 11.99 2.11
N ARG A 25 -19.52 11.59 2.74
CA ARG A 25 -19.54 11.12 4.13
C ARG A 25 -18.81 9.78 4.27
N LEU A 26 -19.06 8.84 3.35
CA LEU A 26 -18.35 7.57 3.30
C LEU A 26 -16.83 7.80 3.17
N TYR A 27 -16.44 8.67 2.25
CA TYR A 27 -15.04 9.03 2.04
C TYR A 27 -14.40 9.61 3.31
N ARG A 28 -15.07 10.58 3.97
CA ARG A 28 -14.56 11.16 5.24
C ARG A 28 -14.43 10.15 6.36
N ASN A 29 -15.27 9.13 6.40
CA ASN A 29 -15.19 8.10 7.43
C ASN A 29 -14.07 7.08 7.18
N LEU A 30 -13.72 6.84 5.92
CA LEU A 30 -12.79 5.78 5.54
C LEU A 30 -11.40 6.28 5.13
N HIS A 31 -11.23 7.56 4.75
CA HIS A 31 -9.99 8.06 4.17
C HIS A 31 -8.77 7.94 5.10
N GLN A 32 -8.94 8.21 6.39
CA GLN A 32 -7.84 8.08 7.38
C GLN A 32 -7.42 6.61 7.52
N ARG A 33 -8.40 5.71 7.62
CA ARG A 33 -8.13 4.26 7.72
C ARG A 33 -7.52 3.73 6.42
N ALA A 34 -8.02 4.14 5.27
CA ALA A 34 -7.45 3.78 3.97
C ALA A 34 -6.02 4.30 3.81
N PHE A 35 -5.73 5.52 4.29
CA PHE A 35 -4.38 6.07 4.32
C PHE A 35 -3.46 5.25 5.24
N ALA A 36 -3.88 4.96 6.46
CA ALA A 36 -3.10 4.14 7.41
C ALA A 36 -2.78 2.75 6.83
N ILE A 37 -3.77 2.11 6.19
CA ILE A 37 -3.56 0.83 5.49
C ILE A 37 -2.57 1.00 4.34
N SER A 38 -2.68 2.05 3.53
CA SER A 38 -1.75 2.33 2.42
C SER A 38 -0.29 2.42 2.87
N VAL A 39 -0.04 3.02 4.05
CA VAL A 39 1.30 3.14 4.65
C VAL A 39 1.78 1.79 5.21
N LEU A 40 0.90 1.00 5.82
CA LEU A 40 1.25 -0.28 6.45
C LEU A 40 1.30 -1.46 5.47
N LEU A 41 0.66 -1.33 4.32
CA LEU A 41 0.52 -2.42 3.34
C LEU A 41 1.87 -2.98 2.86
N PRO A 42 2.90 -2.17 2.51
CA PRO A 42 4.21 -2.68 2.13
C PRO A 42 4.89 -3.50 3.24
N LEU A 43 4.62 -3.18 4.51
CA LEU A 43 5.18 -3.88 5.66
C LEU A 43 4.54 -5.25 5.92
N LYS A 44 3.31 -5.49 5.40
CA LYS A 44 2.62 -6.78 5.52
C LYS A 44 2.67 -7.63 4.25
N ALA A 45 2.38 -7.01 3.09
CA ALA A 45 2.22 -7.69 1.82
C ALA A 45 3.48 -7.68 0.93
N GLY A 46 4.53 -6.94 1.31
CA GLY A 46 5.76 -6.85 0.53
C GLY A 46 5.51 -6.41 -0.91
N ARG A 47 6.02 -7.15 -1.90
CA ARG A 47 5.86 -6.82 -3.33
C ARG A 47 4.42 -6.86 -3.85
N GLU A 48 3.52 -7.56 -3.19
CA GLU A 48 2.10 -7.57 -3.57
C GLU A 48 1.41 -6.24 -3.25
N ALA A 49 1.96 -5.47 -2.30
CA ALA A 49 1.47 -4.15 -1.96
C ALA A 49 1.43 -3.17 -3.15
N ASP A 50 2.37 -3.31 -4.11
CA ASP A 50 2.45 -2.43 -5.29
C ASP A 50 1.21 -2.53 -6.19
N ARG A 51 0.47 -3.65 -6.10
CA ARG A 51 -0.78 -3.89 -6.86
C ARG A 51 -2.02 -3.36 -6.15
N LEU A 52 -1.94 -3.14 -4.85
CA LEU A 52 -3.04 -2.73 -3.99
C LEU A 52 -2.95 -1.24 -3.69
N ASN A 53 -4.05 -0.52 -3.86
CA ASN A 53 -4.09 0.91 -3.58
C ASN A 53 -5.43 1.30 -2.94
N PRO A 54 -5.52 1.24 -1.59
CA PRO A 54 -6.75 1.52 -0.86
C PRO A 54 -7.35 2.90 -1.14
N LEU A 55 -6.48 3.90 -1.36
CA LEU A 55 -6.93 5.27 -1.64
C LEU A 55 -7.61 5.37 -3.00
N ARG A 56 -7.00 4.76 -4.04
CA ARG A 56 -7.60 4.71 -5.37
C ARG A 56 -8.91 3.94 -5.38
N ASP A 57 -8.97 2.84 -4.65
CA ASP A 57 -10.19 2.03 -4.55
C ASP A 57 -11.31 2.80 -3.86
N LEU A 58 -10.98 3.58 -2.82
CA LEU A 58 -11.92 4.49 -2.16
C LEU A 58 -12.38 5.61 -3.09
N ASP A 59 -11.50 6.16 -3.94
CA ASP A 59 -11.85 7.17 -4.94
C ASP A 59 -12.78 6.60 -6.02
N HIS A 60 -12.58 5.37 -6.49
CA HIS A 60 -13.48 4.69 -7.42
C HIS A 60 -14.89 4.52 -6.81
N LEU A 61 -14.97 4.09 -5.54
CA LEU A 61 -16.24 4.00 -4.82
C LEU A 61 -16.92 5.36 -4.75
N ARG A 62 -16.20 6.40 -4.33
CA ARG A 62 -16.74 7.76 -4.23
C ARG A 62 -17.24 8.25 -5.59
N GLY A 63 -16.43 8.08 -6.65
CA GLY A 63 -16.77 8.51 -8.00
C GLY A 63 -18.06 7.87 -8.52
N PHE A 64 -18.22 6.57 -8.33
CA PHE A 64 -19.43 5.86 -8.73
C PHE A 64 -20.64 6.27 -7.90
N LEU A 65 -20.50 6.34 -6.57
CA LEU A 65 -21.59 6.70 -5.65
C LEU A 65 -22.07 8.15 -5.84
N SER A 66 -21.18 9.06 -6.24
CA SER A 66 -21.52 10.46 -6.52
C SER A 66 -22.04 10.70 -7.94
N GLY A 67 -21.96 9.70 -8.82
CA GLY A 67 -22.41 9.76 -10.20
C GLY A 67 -23.83 9.23 -10.42
N SER A 68 -24.14 8.96 -11.69
CA SER A 68 -25.42 8.37 -12.11
C SER A 68 -25.50 6.85 -11.90
N GLY A 69 -24.43 6.19 -11.46
CA GLY A 69 -24.41 4.73 -11.25
C GLY A 69 -25.48 4.22 -10.27
N PRO A 70 -25.59 4.78 -9.06
CA PRO A 70 -26.56 4.35 -8.08
C PRO A 70 -28.02 4.59 -8.50
N THR A 71 -28.30 5.56 -9.39
CA THR A 71 -29.67 5.83 -9.85
C THR A 71 -30.28 4.60 -10.51
N VAL A 72 -29.46 3.81 -11.21
CA VAL A 72 -29.88 2.55 -11.83
C VAL A 72 -30.48 1.58 -10.80
N ILE A 73 -29.84 1.47 -9.62
CA ILE A 73 -30.26 0.55 -8.55
C ILE A 73 -31.62 1.00 -7.98
N PHE A 74 -31.88 2.31 -7.90
CA PHE A 74 -33.15 2.84 -7.39
C PHE A 74 -34.25 2.82 -8.44
N ASP A 75 -33.90 2.96 -9.71
CA ASP A 75 -34.89 3.03 -10.81
C ASP A 75 -35.24 1.64 -11.35
N ALA A 76 -34.34 0.63 -11.27
CA ALA A 76 -34.58 -0.73 -11.73
C ALA A 76 -35.79 -1.44 -11.09
N PRO A 77 -36.10 -1.30 -9.78
CA PRO A 77 -37.29 -1.92 -9.17
C PRO A 77 -38.62 -1.41 -9.74
N TRP A 78 -38.65 -0.25 -10.40
CA TRP A 78 -39.86 0.30 -11.02
C TRP A 78 -40.15 -0.30 -12.40
N ILE A 79 -39.22 -1.03 -13.01
CA ILE A 79 -39.41 -1.67 -14.32
C ILE A 79 -40.65 -2.59 -14.33
N PRO A 80 -40.80 -3.55 -13.39
CA PRO A 80 -41.98 -4.42 -13.35
C PRO A 80 -43.28 -3.63 -13.16
N PHE A 81 -43.25 -2.54 -12.40
CA PHE A 81 -44.43 -1.70 -12.20
C PHE A 81 -44.87 -1.01 -13.50
N TYR A 82 -43.94 -0.42 -14.26
CA TYR A 82 -44.25 0.16 -15.56
C TYR A 82 -44.79 -0.88 -16.55
N LEU A 83 -44.18 -2.08 -16.58
CA LEU A 83 -44.65 -3.17 -17.42
C LEU A 83 -46.06 -3.64 -17.00
N LEU A 84 -46.36 -3.73 -15.72
CA LEU A 84 -47.68 -4.07 -15.20
C LEU A 84 -48.75 -3.05 -15.66
N VAL A 85 -48.43 -1.74 -15.57
CA VAL A 85 -49.35 -0.72 -16.03
C VAL A 85 -49.64 -0.83 -17.53
N ILE A 86 -48.60 -1.11 -18.37
CA ILE A 86 -48.82 -1.36 -19.80
C ILE A 86 -49.70 -2.60 -20.02
N TYR A 87 -49.53 -3.65 -19.21
CA TYR A 87 -50.34 -4.85 -19.26
C TYR A 87 -51.82 -4.57 -18.92
N LEU A 88 -52.07 -3.71 -17.94
CA LEU A 88 -53.40 -3.27 -17.54
C LEU A 88 -54.08 -2.41 -18.61
N LEU A 89 -53.31 -1.65 -19.42
CA LEU A 89 -53.81 -0.88 -20.53
C LEU A 89 -54.26 -1.81 -21.69
N HIS A 90 -53.42 -2.78 -22.07
CA HIS A 90 -53.77 -3.81 -23.03
C HIS A 90 -52.77 -5.00 -22.92
N PRO A 91 -53.25 -6.27 -22.83
CA PRO A 91 -52.40 -7.45 -22.63
C PRO A 91 -51.37 -7.66 -23.73
N SER A 92 -51.69 -7.46 -24.99
CA SER A 92 -50.76 -7.65 -26.11
C SER A 92 -49.62 -6.62 -26.11
N LEU A 93 -49.91 -5.36 -25.71
CA LEU A 93 -48.89 -4.34 -25.55
C LEU A 93 -47.95 -4.65 -24.37
N GLY A 94 -48.54 -5.14 -23.26
CA GLY A 94 -47.79 -5.60 -22.10
C GLY A 94 -46.84 -6.78 -22.42
N ALA A 95 -47.36 -7.76 -23.19
CA ALA A 95 -46.53 -8.90 -23.62
C ALA A 95 -45.38 -8.45 -24.52
N LEU A 96 -45.64 -7.60 -25.51
CA LEU A 96 -44.59 -7.07 -26.40
C LEU A 96 -43.52 -6.28 -25.61
N ALA A 97 -43.96 -5.41 -24.69
CA ALA A 97 -43.06 -4.62 -23.84
C ALA A 97 -42.21 -5.51 -22.94
N THR A 98 -42.79 -6.58 -22.37
CA THR A 98 -42.08 -7.51 -21.49
C THR A 98 -41.04 -8.33 -22.25
N ILE A 99 -41.38 -8.88 -23.43
CA ILE A 99 -40.45 -9.61 -24.29
C ILE A 99 -39.29 -8.70 -24.70
N GLY A 100 -39.59 -7.45 -25.09
CA GLY A 100 -38.55 -6.49 -25.45
C GLY A 100 -37.65 -6.09 -24.27
N ALA A 101 -38.24 -5.87 -23.09
CA ALA A 101 -37.46 -5.56 -21.89
C ALA A 101 -36.53 -6.73 -21.52
N LEU A 102 -37.00 -7.98 -21.58
CA LEU A 102 -36.18 -9.18 -21.35
C LEU A 102 -35.04 -9.31 -22.38
N ALA A 103 -35.32 -8.98 -23.66
CA ALA A 103 -34.27 -9.01 -24.69
C ALA A 103 -33.17 -7.96 -24.43
N VAL A 104 -33.52 -6.75 -24.00
CA VAL A 104 -32.56 -5.71 -23.63
C VAL A 104 -31.74 -6.11 -22.38
N VAL A 105 -32.39 -6.70 -21.37
CA VAL A 105 -31.72 -7.21 -20.16
C VAL A 105 -30.78 -8.37 -20.51
N ALA A 106 -31.21 -9.30 -21.37
CA ALA A 106 -30.34 -10.39 -21.84
C ALA A 106 -29.10 -9.87 -22.57
N LEU A 107 -29.28 -8.83 -23.40
CA LEU A 107 -28.16 -8.19 -24.08
C LEU A 107 -27.16 -7.55 -23.09
N THR A 108 -27.66 -6.98 -22.01
CA THR A 108 -26.82 -6.43 -20.92
C THR A 108 -26.05 -7.56 -20.21
N ALA A 109 -26.69 -8.70 -19.96
CA ALA A 109 -26.02 -9.87 -19.37
C ALA A 109 -24.91 -10.43 -20.28
N VAL A 110 -25.13 -10.42 -21.60
CA VAL A 110 -24.11 -10.78 -22.60
C VAL A 110 -22.91 -9.84 -22.50
N ALA A 111 -23.15 -8.53 -22.45
CA ALA A 111 -22.09 -7.53 -22.28
C ALA A 111 -21.26 -7.79 -21.00
N GLU A 112 -21.92 -8.18 -19.89
CA GLU A 112 -21.26 -8.52 -18.63
C GLU A 112 -20.35 -9.75 -18.78
N ILE A 113 -20.90 -10.84 -19.30
CA ILE A 113 -20.17 -12.11 -19.41
C ILE A 113 -18.91 -11.97 -20.28
N PHE A 114 -19.05 -11.36 -21.44
CA PHE A 114 -17.94 -11.18 -22.39
C PHE A 114 -17.01 -10.02 -22.03
N GLY A 115 -17.48 -9.01 -21.31
CA GLY A 115 -16.69 -7.83 -20.92
C GLY A 115 -15.77 -8.04 -19.72
N ARG A 116 -16.06 -9.01 -18.83
CA ARG A 116 -15.27 -9.25 -17.60
C ARG A 116 -13.79 -9.55 -17.85
N GLY A 117 -13.51 -10.44 -18.79
CA GLY A 117 -12.15 -10.84 -19.13
C GLY A 117 -11.30 -9.66 -19.64
N PRO A 118 -11.72 -9.00 -20.74
CA PRO A 118 -11.02 -7.83 -21.27
C PRO A 118 -10.89 -6.70 -20.25
N ALA A 119 -11.90 -6.43 -19.41
CA ALA A 119 -11.84 -5.40 -18.37
C ALA A 119 -10.73 -5.66 -17.34
N ARG A 120 -10.58 -6.92 -16.89
CA ARG A 120 -9.50 -7.31 -15.98
C ARG A 120 -8.13 -7.14 -16.62
N LEU A 121 -7.93 -7.64 -17.84
CA LEU A 121 -6.66 -7.54 -18.56
C LEU A 121 -6.28 -6.09 -18.85
N THR A 122 -7.24 -5.24 -19.19
CA THR A 122 -7.02 -3.78 -19.35
C THR A 122 -6.52 -3.15 -18.04
N SER A 123 -7.11 -3.53 -16.89
CA SER A 123 -6.69 -3.02 -15.58
C SER A 123 -5.27 -3.47 -15.21
N GLU A 124 -4.93 -4.74 -15.45
CA GLU A 124 -3.59 -5.30 -15.19
C GLU A 124 -2.53 -4.63 -16.06
N ALA A 125 -2.82 -4.42 -17.37
CA ALA A 125 -1.93 -3.73 -18.28
C ALA A 125 -1.73 -2.25 -17.90
N MET A 126 -2.78 -1.56 -17.43
CA MET A 126 -2.69 -0.17 -16.94
C MET A 126 -1.78 -0.08 -15.71
N ILE A 127 -1.86 -1.03 -14.78
CA ILE A 127 -0.98 -1.06 -13.59
C ILE A 127 0.47 -1.23 -14.03
N SER A 128 0.75 -2.17 -14.94
CA SER A 128 2.09 -2.42 -15.46
C SER A 128 2.66 -1.20 -16.20
N GLN A 129 1.83 -0.52 -16.99
CA GLN A 129 2.17 0.73 -17.68
C GLN A 129 2.59 1.81 -16.69
N ARG A 130 1.80 2.05 -15.64
CA ARG A 130 2.12 3.06 -14.62
C ARG A 130 3.39 2.72 -13.84
N ALA A 131 3.58 1.45 -13.49
CA ALA A 131 4.76 0.99 -12.77
C ALA A 131 6.06 1.21 -13.58
N LEU A 132 6.04 0.94 -14.89
CA LEU A 132 7.20 1.18 -15.75
C LEU A 132 7.50 2.69 -15.90
N ALA A 133 6.46 3.52 -16.09
CA ALA A 133 6.63 4.96 -16.19
C ALA A 133 7.23 5.55 -14.91
N GLU A 134 6.70 5.15 -13.75
CA GLU A 134 7.18 5.63 -12.45
C GLU A 134 8.61 5.15 -12.17
N SER A 135 8.94 3.89 -12.51
CA SER A 135 10.31 3.37 -12.42
C SER A 135 11.26 4.15 -13.32
N GLY A 136 10.88 4.46 -14.56
CA GLY A 136 11.67 5.27 -15.47
C GLY A 136 11.89 6.69 -14.95
N ARG A 137 10.85 7.31 -14.38
CA ARG A 137 10.92 8.65 -13.78
C ARG A 137 11.86 8.69 -12.57
N ARG A 138 11.78 7.71 -11.68
CA ARG A 138 12.65 7.62 -10.50
C ARG A 138 14.12 7.42 -10.85
N ASN A 139 14.39 6.70 -11.95
CA ASN A 139 15.75 6.40 -12.41
C ASN A 139 16.13 7.24 -13.66
N ALA A 140 15.57 8.44 -13.81
CA ALA A 140 15.76 9.26 -15.03
C ALA A 140 17.22 9.54 -15.35
N GLU A 141 18.06 9.78 -14.34
CA GLU A 141 19.50 10.02 -14.49
C GLU A 141 20.19 8.79 -15.11
N VAL A 142 19.92 7.59 -14.58
CA VAL A 142 20.49 6.34 -15.09
C VAL A 142 19.99 6.05 -16.51
N VAL A 143 18.69 6.27 -16.75
CA VAL A 143 18.07 6.10 -18.07
C VAL A 143 18.74 7.01 -19.11
N HIS A 144 19.03 8.26 -18.76
CA HIS A 144 19.67 9.23 -19.63
C HIS A 144 21.17 8.90 -19.82
N ALA A 145 21.90 8.73 -18.72
CA ALA A 145 23.35 8.51 -18.74
C ALA A 145 23.76 7.22 -19.48
N MET A 146 22.95 6.17 -19.37
CA MET A 146 23.22 4.87 -20.02
C MET A 146 22.52 4.70 -21.38
N GLY A 147 21.82 5.72 -21.88
CA GLY A 147 21.13 5.67 -23.16
C GLY A 147 20.00 4.64 -23.22
N LEU A 148 19.34 4.36 -22.09
CA LEU A 148 18.31 3.33 -21.99
C LEU A 148 16.94 3.76 -22.54
N SER A 149 16.78 5.05 -22.90
CA SER A 149 15.51 5.65 -23.30
C SER A 149 14.81 4.87 -24.42
N SER A 150 15.54 4.50 -25.49
CA SER A 150 14.96 3.76 -26.61
C SER A 150 14.53 2.34 -26.24
N ARG A 151 15.30 1.66 -25.39
CA ARG A 151 14.95 0.29 -24.92
C ARG A 151 13.74 0.29 -24.00
N LEU A 152 13.65 1.27 -23.10
CA LEU A 152 12.49 1.44 -22.23
C LEU A 152 11.25 1.88 -23.02
N ALA A 153 11.42 2.74 -24.05
CA ALA A 153 10.35 3.12 -24.95
C ALA A 153 9.79 1.90 -25.74
N GLY A 154 10.67 1.00 -26.21
CA GLY A 154 10.24 -0.25 -26.83
C GLY A 154 9.39 -1.10 -25.88
N ARG A 155 9.88 -1.33 -24.65
CA ARG A 155 9.14 -2.09 -23.63
C ARG A 155 7.83 -1.41 -23.21
N TRP A 156 7.82 -0.08 -23.15
CA TRP A 156 6.62 0.72 -22.94
C TRP A 156 5.61 0.51 -24.05
N SER A 157 6.08 0.54 -25.32
CA SER A 157 5.24 0.35 -26.49
C SER A 157 4.54 -1.01 -26.47
N ASP A 158 5.24 -2.09 -26.10
CA ASP A 158 4.66 -3.43 -25.98
C ASP A 158 3.52 -3.48 -24.95
N ILE A 159 3.73 -2.84 -23.79
CA ILE A 159 2.72 -2.76 -22.74
C ILE A 159 1.51 -1.93 -23.22
N VAL A 160 1.77 -0.80 -23.91
CA VAL A 160 0.71 0.06 -24.45
C VAL A 160 -0.07 -0.67 -25.53
N HIS A 161 0.57 -1.38 -26.44
CA HIS A 161 -0.12 -2.19 -27.45
C HIS A 161 -1.04 -3.24 -26.81
N SER A 162 -0.54 -3.94 -25.79
CA SER A 162 -1.37 -4.90 -25.04
C SER A 162 -2.57 -4.22 -24.34
N TYR A 163 -2.33 -3.06 -23.72
CA TYR A 163 -3.38 -2.26 -23.08
C TYR A 163 -4.45 -1.83 -24.09
N LEU A 164 -4.03 -1.27 -25.24
CA LEU A 164 -4.93 -0.79 -26.28
C LEU A 164 -5.75 -1.94 -26.87
N ALA A 165 -5.13 -3.08 -27.19
CA ALA A 165 -5.82 -4.24 -27.73
C ALA A 165 -6.93 -4.77 -26.78
N HIS A 166 -6.66 -4.82 -25.48
CA HIS A 166 -7.67 -5.22 -24.50
C HIS A 166 -8.74 -4.15 -24.31
N GLN A 167 -8.39 -2.88 -24.37
CA GLN A 167 -9.34 -1.77 -24.26
C GLN A 167 -10.23 -1.65 -25.48
N GLU A 168 -9.70 -1.81 -26.69
CA GLU A 168 -10.47 -1.86 -27.94
C GLU A 168 -11.49 -2.98 -27.89
N ARG A 169 -11.05 -4.19 -27.54
CA ARG A 169 -11.95 -5.34 -27.40
C ARG A 169 -13.05 -5.12 -26.37
N LEU A 170 -12.75 -4.49 -25.24
CA LEU A 170 -13.75 -4.11 -24.23
C LEU A 170 -14.71 -3.06 -24.78
N SER A 171 -14.20 -2.06 -25.50
CA SER A 171 -14.99 -0.99 -26.12
C SER A 171 -15.91 -1.54 -27.21
N ASP A 172 -15.44 -2.47 -28.02
CA ASP A 172 -16.24 -3.14 -29.07
C ASP A 172 -17.40 -3.93 -28.46
N ILE A 173 -17.16 -4.67 -27.38
CA ILE A 173 -18.21 -5.42 -26.68
C ILE A 173 -19.25 -4.45 -26.10
N ILE A 174 -18.82 -3.43 -25.34
CA ILE A 174 -19.72 -2.48 -24.69
C ILE A 174 -20.42 -1.58 -25.72
N GLY A 175 -19.67 -1.08 -26.71
CA GLY A 175 -20.20 -0.23 -27.76
C GLY A 175 -21.15 -0.99 -28.69
N GLY A 176 -20.80 -2.20 -29.10
CA GLY A 176 -21.65 -3.06 -29.94
C GLY A 176 -22.95 -3.45 -29.24
N THR A 177 -22.87 -3.94 -28.01
CA THR A 177 -24.07 -4.26 -27.20
C THR A 177 -24.91 -3.03 -26.89
N GLY A 178 -24.30 -1.88 -26.61
CA GLY A 178 -24.98 -0.60 -26.38
C GLY A 178 -25.72 -0.09 -27.63
N SER A 179 -25.07 -0.17 -28.80
CA SER A 179 -25.68 0.22 -30.07
C SER A 179 -26.84 -0.70 -30.45
N LEU A 180 -26.66 -2.01 -30.26
CA LEU A 180 -27.72 -2.99 -30.50
C LEU A 180 -28.91 -2.80 -29.53
N SER A 181 -28.65 -2.52 -28.26
CA SER A 181 -29.67 -2.19 -27.26
C SER A 181 -30.49 -0.96 -27.67
N LYS A 182 -29.80 0.09 -28.14
CA LYS A 182 -30.47 1.31 -28.63
C LYS A 182 -31.34 1.04 -29.87
N ALA A 183 -30.82 0.27 -30.83
CA ALA A 183 -31.57 -0.12 -32.02
C ALA A 183 -32.80 -0.96 -31.65
N LEU A 184 -32.64 -1.97 -30.79
CA LEU A 184 -33.74 -2.81 -30.29
C LEU A 184 -34.80 -2.00 -29.57
N ARG A 185 -34.41 -1.03 -28.74
CA ARG A 185 -35.33 -0.13 -28.06
C ARG A 185 -36.14 0.72 -29.04
N MET A 186 -35.49 1.27 -30.07
CA MET A 186 -36.18 2.05 -31.09
C MET A 186 -37.16 1.19 -31.89
N ALA A 187 -36.74 -0.03 -32.26
CA ALA A 187 -37.63 -0.99 -32.92
C ALA A 187 -38.83 -1.38 -32.04
N LEU A 188 -38.56 -1.65 -30.75
CA LEU A 188 -39.62 -1.97 -29.79
C LEU A 188 -40.61 -0.81 -29.60
N GLN A 189 -40.12 0.41 -29.51
CA GLN A 189 -40.97 1.61 -29.39
C GLN A 189 -41.83 1.79 -30.65
N SER A 190 -41.26 1.61 -31.83
CA SER A 190 -42.04 1.64 -33.09
C SER A 190 -43.04 0.51 -33.17
N SER A 191 -42.71 -0.70 -32.70
CA SER A 191 -43.61 -1.83 -32.67
C SER A 191 -44.81 -1.61 -31.72
N VAL A 192 -44.54 -1.00 -30.54
CA VAL A 192 -45.61 -0.64 -29.59
C VAL A 192 -46.55 0.41 -30.20
N LEU A 193 -46.03 1.42 -30.93
CA LEU A 193 -46.82 2.38 -31.65
C LEU A 193 -47.64 1.72 -32.77
N GLY A 194 -47.03 0.84 -33.57
CA GLY A 194 -47.73 0.14 -34.66
C GLY A 194 -48.81 -0.82 -34.15
N LEU A 195 -48.50 -1.63 -33.14
CA LEU A 195 -49.48 -2.53 -32.52
C LEU A 195 -50.58 -1.75 -31.84
N GLY A 196 -50.24 -0.66 -31.15
CA GLY A 196 -51.24 0.23 -30.54
C GLY A 196 -52.18 0.85 -31.56
N ALA A 197 -51.67 1.30 -32.72
CA ALA A 197 -52.51 1.80 -33.83
C ALA A 197 -53.44 0.72 -34.39
N TYR A 198 -52.93 -0.50 -34.56
CA TYR A 198 -53.74 -1.64 -35.01
C TYR A 198 -54.89 -1.94 -34.05
N LEU A 199 -54.67 -1.94 -32.75
CA LEU A 199 -55.67 -2.17 -31.72
C LEU A 199 -56.73 -1.04 -31.67
N VAL A 200 -56.32 0.20 -31.92
CA VAL A 200 -57.24 1.34 -31.99
C VAL A 200 -58.15 1.24 -33.22
N ILE A 201 -57.58 0.87 -34.38
CA ILE A 201 -58.37 0.64 -35.59
C ILE A 201 -59.36 -0.52 -35.41
N GLY A 202 -58.95 -1.58 -34.68
CA GLY A 202 -59.81 -2.70 -34.29
C GLY A 202 -60.87 -2.37 -33.24
N GLY A 203 -60.85 -1.17 -32.65
CA GLY A 203 -61.78 -0.77 -31.60
C GLY A 203 -61.47 -1.37 -30.21
N GLU A 204 -60.33 -2.06 -30.04
CA GLU A 204 -59.95 -2.73 -28.80
C GLU A 204 -59.22 -1.80 -27.82
N ALA A 205 -58.72 -0.64 -28.28
CA ALA A 205 -58.01 0.32 -27.46
C ALA A 205 -58.35 1.77 -27.82
N SER A 206 -58.17 2.70 -26.89
CA SER A 206 -58.34 4.14 -27.15
C SER A 206 -57.01 4.75 -27.68
N PRO A 207 -57.08 5.86 -28.47
CA PRO A 207 -55.85 6.55 -28.93
C PRO A 207 -54.89 6.95 -27.82
N GLY A 208 -55.40 7.23 -26.61
CA GLY A 208 -54.61 7.56 -25.44
C GLY A 208 -53.69 6.40 -24.97
N VAL A 209 -54.11 5.15 -25.22
CA VAL A 209 -53.32 3.97 -24.86
C VAL A 209 -52.02 3.89 -25.65
N ILE A 210 -52.01 4.33 -26.92
CA ILE A 210 -50.79 4.37 -27.76
C ILE A 210 -49.74 5.27 -27.12
N ILE A 211 -50.16 6.50 -26.77
CA ILE A 211 -49.25 7.49 -26.19
C ILE A 211 -48.77 7.04 -24.81
N ALA A 212 -49.71 6.58 -23.96
CA ALA A 212 -49.38 6.11 -22.60
C ALA A 212 -48.41 4.94 -22.62
N SER A 213 -48.64 3.92 -23.45
CA SER A 213 -47.79 2.74 -23.56
C SER A 213 -46.39 3.08 -24.08
N SER A 214 -46.28 3.99 -25.06
CA SER A 214 -44.99 4.45 -25.59
C SER A 214 -44.16 5.21 -24.53
N ILE A 215 -44.78 6.09 -23.76
CA ILE A 215 -44.14 6.84 -22.68
C ILE A 215 -43.69 5.86 -21.55
N LEU A 216 -44.58 4.97 -21.12
CA LEU A 216 -44.29 4.00 -20.06
C LEU A 216 -43.20 3.03 -20.47
N LEU A 217 -43.17 2.57 -21.72
CA LEU A 217 -42.09 1.75 -22.24
C LEU A 217 -40.75 2.47 -22.19
N GLY A 218 -40.69 3.74 -22.60
CA GLY A 218 -39.50 4.56 -22.50
C GLY A 218 -38.99 4.70 -21.05
N ARG A 219 -39.91 4.86 -20.10
CA ARG A 219 -39.60 4.91 -18.67
C ARG A 219 -39.15 3.56 -18.12
N ALA A 220 -39.74 2.45 -18.55
CA ALA A 220 -39.34 1.11 -18.13
C ALA A 220 -37.93 0.73 -18.62
N LEU A 221 -37.52 1.17 -19.81
CA LEU A 221 -36.24 0.84 -20.40
C LEU A 221 -35.11 1.81 -20.00
N ALA A 222 -35.42 3.02 -19.52
CA ALA A 222 -34.40 4.02 -19.14
C ALA A 222 -33.37 3.51 -18.10
N PRO A 223 -33.75 2.77 -17.04
CA PRO A 223 -32.78 2.20 -16.11
C PRO A 223 -31.83 1.18 -16.75
N VAL A 224 -32.28 0.43 -17.76
CA VAL A 224 -31.46 -0.54 -18.47
C VAL A 224 -30.42 0.17 -19.34
N ASP A 225 -30.80 1.22 -20.04
CA ASP A 225 -29.88 2.05 -20.82
C ASP A 225 -28.81 2.71 -19.89
N ALA A 226 -29.24 3.22 -18.75
CA ALA A 226 -28.36 3.80 -17.76
C ALA A 226 -27.41 2.75 -17.17
N ALA A 227 -27.87 1.51 -16.96
CA ALA A 227 -27.04 0.40 -16.54
C ALA A 227 -25.92 0.11 -17.56
N ILE A 228 -26.26 0.02 -18.84
CA ILE A 228 -25.29 -0.22 -19.92
C ILE A 228 -24.27 0.92 -19.97
N ALA A 229 -24.71 2.17 -19.93
CA ALA A 229 -23.85 3.34 -19.98
C ALA A 229 -22.85 3.41 -18.81
N ASN A 230 -23.29 3.00 -17.61
CA ASN A 230 -22.45 3.03 -16.39
C ASN A 230 -21.77 1.68 -16.09
N TRP A 231 -21.89 0.68 -16.98
CA TRP A 231 -21.47 -0.70 -16.72
C TRP A 231 -19.98 -0.82 -16.38
N LYS A 232 -19.11 -0.15 -17.15
CA LYS A 232 -17.67 -0.11 -16.91
C LYS A 232 -17.34 0.45 -15.53
N GLY A 233 -18.00 1.53 -15.15
CA GLY A 233 -17.85 2.14 -13.82
C GLY A 233 -18.31 1.22 -12.69
N PHE A 234 -19.43 0.52 -12.88
CA PHE A 234 -19.95 -0.46 -11.93
C PHE A 234 -18.97 -1.63 -11.70
N LEU A 235 -18.43 -2.22 -12.78
CA LEU A 235 -17.44 -3.32 -12.69
C LEU A 235 -16.18 -2.88 -11.95
N ALA A 236 -15.63 -1.71 -12.29
CA ALA A 236 -14.45 -1.18 -11.62
C ALA A 236 -14.73 -0.94 -10.12
N THR A 237 -15.87 -0.32 -9.80
CA THR A 237 -16.27 -0.03 -8.42
C THR A 237 -16.53 -1.30 -7.62
N ARG A 238 -17.15 -2.31 -8.21
CA ARG A 238 -17.37 -3.60 -7.57
C ARG A 238 -16.04 -4.28 -7.21
N HIS A 239 -15.08 -4.26 -8.13
CA HIS A 239 -13.74 -4.78 -7.88
C HIS A 239 -13.05 -4.03 -6.74
N SER A 240 -13.03 -2.70 -6.81
CA SER A 240 -12.46 -1.82 -5.77
C SER A 240 -13.14 -2.02 -4.41
N TYR A 241 -14.46 -2.24 -4.38
CA TYR A 241 -15.18 -2.52 -3.14
C TYR A 241 -14.69 -3.81 -2.45
N PHE A 242 -14.59 -4.91 -3.21
CA PHE A 242 -14.13 -6.17 -2.63
C PHE A 242 -12.67 -6.13 -2.21
N GLN A 243 -11.81 -5.45 -2.99
CA GLN A 243 -10.41 -5.26 -2.61
C GLN A 243 -10.29 -4.39 -1.35
N LEU A 244 -10.96 -3.24 -1.31
CA LEU A 244 -10.93 -2.36 -0.14
C LEU A 244 -11.51 -3.05 1.09
N LYS A 245 -12.62 -3.78 0.96
CA LYS A 245 -13.20 -4.56 2.05
C LYS A 245 -12.22 -5.60 2.58
N ALA A 246 -11.60 -6.41 1.72
CA ALA A 246 -10.61 -7.40 2.13
C ALA A 246 -9.40 -6.76 2.85
N MET A 247 -8.94 -5.59 2.39
CA MET A 247 -7.89 -4.83 3.07
C MET A 247 -8.36 -4.30 4.43
N LEU A 248 -9.56 -3.73 4.53
CA LEU A 248 -10.13 -3.24 5.79
C LEU A 248 -10.32 -4.37 6.81
N ASP A 249 -10.75 -5.56 6.36
CA ASP A 249 -10.96 -6.73 7.21
C ASP A 249 -9.63 -7.36 7.67
N SER A 250 -8.56 -7.29 6.84
CA SER A 250 -7.24 -7.83 7.17
C SER A 250 -6.40 -6.93 8.09
N PHE A 251 -6.77 -5.65 8.21
CA PHE A 251 -6.17 -4.71 9.14
C PHE A 251 -7.18 -4.42 10.24
N GLU A 252 -7.07 -5.17 11.34
CA GLU A 252 -7.87 -4.93 12.54
C GLU A 252 -7.76 -3.48 13.00
N ASP A 253 -8.86 -2.94 13.53
CA ASP A 253 -8.79 -1.66 14.21
C ASP A 253 -7.79 -1.79 15.36
N PRO A 254 -6.90 -0.81 15.54
CA PRO A 254 -5.98 -0.86 16.66
C PRO A 254 -6.82 -0.95 17.94
N VAL A 255 -6.76 -2.10 18.60
CA VAL A 255 -7.21 -2.23 19.99
C VAL A 255 -6.51 -1.09 20.71
N GLU A 256 -7.24 -0.28 21.50
CA GLU A 256 -6.60 0.79 22.27
C GLU A 256 -5.50 0.16 23.12
N PRO A 257 -4.23 0.33 22.73
CA PRO A 257 -3.14 -0.34 23.44
C PRO A 257 -2.93 0.41 24.75
N LEU A 258 -2.56 -0.32 25.80
CA LEU A 258 -2.25 0.28 27.10
C LEU A 258 -1.09 1.28 26.94
N GLU A 259 -1.20 2.45 27.54
CA GLU A 259 -0.05 3.34 27.72
C GLU A 259 0.90 2.68 28.75
N LEU A 260 1.97 2.11 28.23
CA LEU A 260 3.01 1.50 29.05
C LEU A 260 4.01 2.58 29.51
N PRO A 261 4.60 2.45 30.71
CA PRO A 261 5.60 3.40 31.19
C PRO A 261 6.84 3.38 30.29
N ARG A 262 7.56 4.53 30.24
CA ARG A 262 8.80 4.66 29.47
C ARG A 262 9.79 3.55 29.82
N PRO A 263 10.34 2.81 28.84
CA PRO A 263 11.31 1.77 29.09
C PRO A 263 12.64 2.35 29.58
N GLN A 264 13.32 1.69 30.53
CA GLN A 264 14.51 2.21 31.21
C GLN A 264 15.60 1.15 31.43
N THR A 265 15.28 -0.15 31.38
CA THR A 265 16.19 -1.16 31.91
C THR A 265 16.81 -2.06 30.85
N ARG A 266 16.02 -2.64 29.95
CA ARG A 266 16.54 -3.67 29.04
C ARG A 266 15.74 -3.86 27.76
N LEU A 267 16.46 -4.35 26.74
CA LEU A 267 15.91 -4.95 25.52
C LEU A 267 16.14 -6.47 25.58
N THR A 268 15.12 -7.29 25.39
CA THR A 268 15.22 -8.74 25.33
C THR A 268 14.69 -9.25 24.00
N VAL A 269 15.44 -10.10 23.34
CA VAL A 269 15.09 -10.78 22.09
C VAL A 269 15.06 -12.28 22.34
N GLU A 270 13.91 -12.92 22.13
CA GLU A 270 13.67 -14.32 22.48
C GLU A 270 13.33 -15.11 21.22
N ARG A 271 14.23 -16.02 20.80
CA ARG A 271 14.04 -16.98 19.69
C ARG A 271 13.41 -16.37 18.44
N LEU A 272 13.93 -15.21 18.04
CA LEU A 272 13.37 -14.39 16.98
C LEU A 272 13.58 -15.02 15.61
N THR A 273 12.50 -15.32 14.90
CA THR A 273 12.49 -15.80 13.51
C THR A 273 11.71 -14.84 12.65
N VAL A 274 12.35 -14.30 11.60
CA VAL A 274 11.77 -13.24 10.76
C VAL A 274 11.90 -13.58 9.29
N ALA A 275 10.81 -13.36 8.54
CA ALA A 275 10.80 -13.37 7.08
C ALA A 275 10.47 -11.97 6.53
N PRO A 276 10.99 -11.61 5.35
CA PRO A 276 10.55 -10.42 4.64
C PRO A 276 9.05 -10.51 4.31
N PRO A 277 8.30 -9.39 4.35
CA PRO A 277 6.89 -9.37 4.02
C PRO A 277 6.59 -9.98 2.65
N GLY A 278 5.52 -10.77 2.55
CA GLY A 278 5.12 -11.47 1.33
C GLY A 278 5.97 -12.69 0.96
N THR A 279 6.93 -13.10 1.82
CA THR A 279 7.73 -14.32 1.61
C THR A 279 7.56 -15.29 2.77
N PRO A 280 7.33 -16.60 2.50
CA PRO A 280 7.23 -17.59 3.57
C PRO A 280 8.59 -18.02 4.12
N LYS A 281 9.69 -17.72 3.40
CA LYS A 281 11.03 -18.18 3.76
C LYS A 281 11.67 -17.24 4.77
N PRO A 282 11.98 -17.70 6.00
CA PRO A 282 12.66 -16.89 6.99
C PRO A 282 14.09 -16.55 6.55
N THR A 283 14.50 -15.32 6.84
CA THR A 283 15.86 -14.83 6.59
C THR A 283 16.67 -14.75 7.90
N VAL A 284 15.97 -14.61 9.03
CA VAL A 284 16.55 -14.63 10.38
C VAL A 284 15.92 -15.79 11.14
N LEU A 285 16.75 -16.60 11.82
CA LEU A 285 16.36 -17.84 12.46
C LEU A 285 16.86 -17.88 13.90
N ASP A 286 15.95 -18.06 14.85
CA ASP A 286 16.20 -18.36 16.26
C ASP A 286 17.23 -17.45 16.95
N VAL A 287 17.15 -16.15 16.71
CA VAL A 287 18.06 -15.16 17.29
C VAL A 287 17.60 -14.79 18.70
N SER A 288 18.53 -14.93 19.67
CA SER A 288 18.27 -14.58 21.07
C SER A 288 19.46 -13.80 21.64
N PHE A 289 19.16 -12.67 22.30
CA PHE A 289 20.13 -11.87 23.06
C PHE A 289 19.41 -10.91 24.01
N GLN A 290 20.18 -10.33 24.93
CA GLN A 290 19.68 -9.33 25.87
C GLN A 290 20.69 -8.17 25.98
N LEU A 291 20.20 -6.95 26.04
CA LEU A 291 20.99 -5.74 26.25
C LEU A 291 20.43 -4.96 27.43
N SER A 292 21.28 -4.51 28.31
CA SER A 292 20.93 -3.64 29.44
C SER A 292 21.02 -2.16 29.05
N SER A 293 20.38 -1.31 29.83
CA SER A 293 20.49 0.15 29.74
C SER A 293 21.94 0.59 29.60
N GLY A 294 22.24 1.51 28.69
CA GLY A 294 23.58 2.02 28.38
C GLY A 294 24.41 1.11 27.47
N ALA A 295 23.95 -0.08 27.11
CA ALA A 295 24.69 -0.99 26.25
C ALA A 295 24.74 -0.49 24.79
N GLY A 296 25.89 -0.72 24.14
CA GLY A 296 26.06 -0.56 22.70
C GLY A 296 26.36 -1.90 22.03
N MET A 297 25.59 -2.30 21.03
CA MET A 297 25.79 -3.53 20.26
C MET A 297 26.00 -3.25 18.79
N ALA A 298 26.99 -3.90 18.20
CA ALA A 298 27.14 -3.94 16.74
C ALA A 298 26.63 -5.26 16.16
N ILE A 299 25.89 -5.19 15.07
CA ILE A 299 25.54 -6.34 14.25
C ILE A 299 26.45 -6.38 13.04
N VAL A 300 27.25 -7.43 12.92
CA VAL A 300 28.20 -7.62 11.81
C VAL A 300 27.91 -8.95 11.09
N GLY A 301 28.33 -9.04 9.83
CA GLY A 301 28.16 -10.25 9.03
C GLY A 301 28.22 -9.94 7.53
N PRO A 302 28.34 -10.97 6.67
CA PRO A 302 28.36 -10.78 5.22
C PRO A 302 27.07 -10.18 4.69
N SER A 303 27.11 -9.62 3.46
CA SER A 303 25.91 -9.15 2.79
C SER A 303 24.91 -10.31 2.62
N GLY A 304 23.62 -10.03 2.80
CA GLY A 304 22.57 -11.05 2.73
C GLY A 304 22.45 -11.95 3.98
N SER A 305 23.22 -11.73 5.05
CA SER A 305 23.11 -12.53 6.29
C SER A 305 21.85 -12.28 7.12
N GLY A 306 21.02 -11.28 6.77
CA GLY A 306 19.78 -10.97 7.48
C GLY A 306 19.87 -9.79 8.45
N LYS A 307 20.94 -8.98 8.45
CA LYS A 307 21.15 -7.84 9.37
C LYS A 307 20.00 -6.83 9.32
N THR A 308 19.66 -6.31 8.14
CA THR A 308 18.55 -5.36 7.94
C THR A 308 17.19 -5.99 8.29
N THR A 309 17.01 -7.30 8.06
CA THR A 309 15.82 -8.05 8.48
C THR A 309 15.70 -8.07 10.00
N LEU A 310 16.79 -8.35 10.70
CA LEU A 310 16.83 -8.32 12.16
C LEU A 310 16.51 -6.92 12.69
N VAL A 311 17.18 -5.89 12.15
CA VAL A 311 16.95 -4.48 12.51
C VAL A 311 15.48 -4.08 12.36
N ARG A 312 14.85 -4.41 11.24
CA ARG A 312 13.43 -4.09 11.00
C ARG A 312 12.49 -4.77 11.99
N ALA A 313 12.82 -5.96 12.45
CA ALA A 313 12.08 -6.63 13.51
C ALA A 313 12.32 -6.00 14.89
N LEU A 314 13.56 -5.58 15.20
CA LEU A 314 13.89 -4.92 16.46
C LEU A 314 13.18 -3.58 16.65
N VAL A 315 12.93 -2.85 15.58
CA VAL A 315 12.15 -1.59 15.62
C VAL A 315 10.63 -1.79 15.47
N GLY A 316 10.17 -3.05 15.35
CA GLY A 316 8.75 -3.36 15.19
C GLY A 316 8.19 -3.09 13.79
N ALA A 317 9.03 -2.75 12.80
CA ALA A 317 8.59 -2.53 11.43
C ALA A 317 8.13 -3.84 10.75
N TRP A 318 8.78 -4.96 11.06
CA TRP A 318 8.39 -6.28 10.58
C TRP A 318 7.96 -7.18 11.73
N LYS A 319 6.79 -7.79 11.60
CA LYS A 319 6.28 -8.73 12.61
C LYS A 319 7.05 -10.06 12.50
N PRO A 320 7.61 -10.58 13.61
CA PRO A 320 8.29 -11.87 13.60
C PRO A 320 7.30 -13.01 13.33
N LEU A 321 7.78 -14.08 12.67
CA LEU A 321 7.05 -15.34 12.50
C LEU A 321 7.00 -16.12 13.82
N ASN A 322 8.10 -16.06 14.60
CA ASN A 322 8.21 -16.68 15.91
C ASN A 322 9.12 -15.84 16.81
N GLY A 323 8.95 -16.01 18.13
CA GLY A 323 9.73 -15.26 19.11
C GLY A 323 9.15 -13.86 19.38
N LYS A 324 9.82 -13.11 20.24
CA LYS A 324 9.37 -11.76 20.66
C LYS A 324 10.55 -10.84 20.90
N VAL A 325 10.35 -9.55 20.59
CA VAL A 325 11.19 -8.45 21.03
C VAL A 325 10.47 -7.73 22.14
N ARG A 326 11.15 -7.53 23.28
CA ARG A 326 10.56 -6.91 24.50
C ARG A 326 11.37 -5.71 24.96
N LEU A 327 10.69 -4.65 25.32
CA LEU A 327 11.23 -3.53 26.08
C LEU A 327 10.71 -3.63 27.53
N ASP A 328 11.63 -3.77 28.48
CA ASP A 328 11.33 -3.97 29.91
C ASP A 328 10.30 -5.08 30.19
N GLY A 329 10.37 -6.17 29.41
CA GLY A 329 9.47 -7.33 29.52
C GLY A 329 8.20 -7.22 28.66
N ALA A 330 7.78 -6.04 28.23
CA ALA A 330 6.61 -5.85 27.38
C ALA A 330 6.97 -6.07 25.90
N PRO A 331 6.31 -7.01 25.18
CA PRO A 331 6.51 -7.20 23.76
C PRO A 331 6.07 -5.98 22.95
N LEU A 332 6.73 -5.73 21.79
CA LEU A 332 6.49 -4.53 20.97
C LEU A 332 5.04 -4.41 20.49
N ASP A 333 4.33 -5.52 20.32
CA ASP A 333 2.94 -5.56 19.86
C ASP A 333 1.92 -5.11 20.94
N GLN A 334 2.34 -4.98 22.19
CA GLN A 334 1.52 -4.46 23.28
C GLN A 334 1.58 -2.92 23.41
N TRP A 335 2.56 -2.30 22.75
CA TRP A 335 2.73 -0.85 22.78
C TRP A 335 1.81 -0.18 21.75
N ALA A 336 1.24 0.97 22.11
CA ALA A 336 0.61 1.85 21.14
C ALA A 336 1.66 2.31 20.12
N PRO A 337 1.39 2.29 18.80
CA PRO A 337 2.38 2.69 17.79
C PRO A 337 2.98 4.08 18.01
N HIS A 338 2.17 5.05 18.46
CA HIS A 338 2.64 6.41 18.77
C HIS A 338 3.53 6.46 20.01
N SER A 339 3.20 5.67 21.05
CA SER A 339 4.01 5.56 22.27
C SER A 339 5.32 4.84 21.99
N LEU A 340 5.27 3.70 21.30
CA LEU A 340 6.45 2.97 20.88
C LEU A 340 7.40 3.84 20.04
N GLY A 341 6.86 4.60 19.09
CA GLY A 341 7.61 5.53 18.26
C GLY A 341 8.35 6.60 19.04
N ALA A 342 7.84 7.03 20.20
CA ALA A 342 8.54 7.96 21.08
C ALA A 342 9.79 7.34 21.76
N HIS A 343 9.78 6.02 21.95
CA HIS A 343 10.85 5.28 22.65
C HIS A 343 11.85 4.59 21.72
N ILE A 344 11.59 4.59 20.40
CA ILE A 344 12.48 4.02 19.39
C ILE A 344 12.98 5.11 18.44
N GLY A 345 14.30 5.19 18.29
CA GLY A 345 14.97 5.94 17.24
C GLY A 345 15.44 4.99 16.15
N TYR A 346 15.09 5.27 14.90
CA TYR A 346 15.49 4.42 13.78
C TYR A 346 16.09 5.23 12.64
N LEU A 347 17.29 4.85 12.23
CA LEU A 347 17.94 5.34 11.02
C LEU A 347 18.05 4.17 10.03
N PRO A 348 17.25 4.12 8.96
CA PRO A 348 17.36 3.09 7.93
C PRO A 348 18.60 3.29 7.06
N GLN A 349 19.00 2.25 6.34
CA GLN A 349 20.12 2.27 5.39
C GLN A 349 19.92 3.33 4.29
N ASP A 350 18.72 3.35 3.68
CA ASP A 350 18.30 4.37 2.72
C ASP A 350 17.48 5.43 3.45
N VAL A 351 18.06 6.61 3.65
CA VAL A 351 17.40 7.71 4.37
C VAL A 351 16.54 8.50 3.41
N GLU A 352 15.23 8.35 3.55
CA GLU A 352 14.25 9.22 2.89
C GLU A 352 13.71 10.26 3.88
N LEU A 353 13.69 11.51 3.43
CA LEU A 353 13.10 12.63 4.14
C LEU A 353 11.78 13.01 3.49
N PHE A 354 10.82 13.41 4.31
CA PHE A 354 9.51 13.86 3.82
C PHE A 354 9.56 15.30 3.35
N ASP A 355 8.68 15.65 2.41
CA ASP A 355 8.49 17.05 2.03
C ASP A 355 8.07 17.89 3.24
N GLY A 356 8.77 19.01 3.44
CA GLY A 356 8.63 19.88 4.59
C GLY A 356 9.95 20.58 4.92
N THR A 357 10.04 21.15 6.11
CA THR A 357 11.26 21.79 6.60
C THR A 357 12.21 20.78 7.26
N VAL A 358 13.45 21.18 7.47
CA VAL A 358 14.41 20.44 8.30
C VAL A 358 13.85 20.21 9.70
N ALA A 359 13.23 21.24 10.31
CA ALA A 359 12.61 21.14 11.63
C ALA A 359 11.47 20.13 11.66
N ASP A 360 10.59 20.09 10.64
CA ASP A 360 9.49 19.12 10.53
C ASP A 360 10.02 17.70 10.50
N ASN A 361 11.06 17.44 9.71
CA ASN A 361 11.67 16.11 9.61
C ASN A 361 12.33 15.66 10.90
N ILE A 362 13.05 16.55 11.61
CA ILE A 362 13.66 16.22 12.90
C ILE A 362 12.59 15.98 13.96
N SER A 363 11.55 16.83 14.04
CA SER A 363 10.45 16.70 15.01
C SER A 363 9.47 15.55 14.71
N ARG A 364 9.73 14.76 13.64
CA ARG A 364 8.85 13.68 13.19
C ARG A 364 7.43 14.14 12.87
N PHE A 365 7.29 15.39 12.35
CA PHE A 365 6.01 16.04 12.07
C PHE A 365 5.07 16.12 13.28
N GLY A 366 5.62 16.20 14.49
CA GLY A 366 4.86 16.43 15.71
C GLY A 366 4.11 17.77 15.65
N GLY A 367 2.78 17.74 15.78
CA GLY A 367 1.88 18.89 15.52
C GLY A 367 2.02 20.09 16.45
N LYS A 368 2.88 20.04 17.46
CA LYS A 368 3.28 21.20 18.29
C LYS A 368 4.74 21.48 18.03
N SER A 369 5.05 22.71 17.60
CA SER A 369 6.43 23.15 17.45
C SER A 369 7.16 22.97 18.80
N ASP A 370 8.17 22.11 18.82
CA ASP A 370 9.11 21.94 19.92
C ASP A 370 10.53 22.35 19.47
N PRO A 371 10.80 23.65 19.39
CA PRO A 371 12.11 24.15 18.95
C PRO A 371 13.26 23.69 19.85
N LYS A 372 13.00 23.48 21.14
CA LYS A 372 14.01 23.03 22.10
C LYS A 372 14.39 21.57 21.84
N GLY A 373 13.42 20.68 21.62
CA GLY A 373 13.67 19.28 21.29
C GLY A 373 14.35 19.12 19.94
N VAL A 374 13.94 19.89 18.91
CA VAL A 374 14.61 19.92 17.60
C VAL A 374 16.06 20.35 17.73
N LEU A 375 16.33 21.42 18.49
CA LEU A 375 17.68 21.93 18.72
C LEU A 375 18.54 20.92 19.49
N ALA A 376 17.98 20.28 20.52
CA ALA A 376 18.67 19.25 21.30
C ALA A 376 19.04 18.03 20.42
N ALA A 377 18.11 17.57 19.60
CA ALA A 377 18.36 16.48 18.66
C ALA A 377 19.43 16.82 17.60
N ALA A 378 19.39 18.04 17.05
CA ALA A 378 20.39 18.52 16.10
C ALA A 378 21.78 18.63 16.71
N ARG A 379 21.90 19.06 17.96
CA ARG A 379 23.16 19.09 18.70
C ARG A 379 23.66 17.70 19.04
N ALA A 380 22.77 16.81 19.50
CA ALA A 380 23.11 15.42 19.80
C ALA A 380 23.61 14.65 18.57
N ALA A 381 23.08 14.96 17.40
CA ALA A 381 23.53 14.41 16.12
C ALA A 381 24.75 15.12 15.52
N GLY A 382 25.25 16.20 16.14
CA GLY A 382 26.37 17.00 15.64
C GLY A 382 26.08 17.81 14.38
N VAL A 383 24.80 18.02 14.02
CA VAL A 383 24.40 18.62 12.73
C VAL A 383 23.99 20.09 12.84
N TYR A 384 24.04 20.66 14.02
CA TYR A 384 23.57 22.05 14.24
C TYR A 384 24.27 23.07 13.34
N SER A 385 25.60 23.04 13.25
CA SER A 385 26.35 23.97 12.40
C SER A 385 26.02 23.80 10.93
N MET A 386 25.92 22.56 10.45
CA MET A 386 25.53 22.24 9.07
C MET A 386 24.15 22.82 8.73
N ILE A 387 23.16 22.66 9.63
CA ILE A 387 21.82 23.21 9.43
C ILE A 387 21.84 24.74 9.37
N MET A 388 22.64 25.40 10.22
CA MET A 388 22.75 26.87 10.24
C MET A 388 23.40 27.45 8.98
N HIS A 389 24.11 26.64 8.18
CA HIS A 389 24.64 27.04 6.88
C HIS A 389 23.64 26.83 5.73
N LEU A 390 22.48 26.20 5.95
CA LEU A 390 21.40 26.14 4.97
C LEU A 390 20.73 27.51 4.83
N PRO A 391 20.14 27.84 3.65
CA PRO A 391 19.60 29.18 3.35
C PRO A 391 18.63 29.73 4.40
N GLU A 392 17.77 28.89 4.98
CA GLU A 392 16.78 29.28 6.00
C GLU A 392 16.98 28.48 7.31
N GLY A 393 18.18 27.90 7.53
CA GLY A 393 18.49 27.10 8.70
C GLY A 393 17.49 25.95 8.89
N PHE A 394 16.90 25.86 10.09
CA PHE A 394 15.88 24.84 10.41
C PHE A 394 14.58 24.96 9.60
N GLN A 395 14.29 26.12 9.02
CA GLN A 395 13.10 26.36 8.19
C GLN A 395 13.34 26.06 6.72
N THR A 396 14.55 25.66 6.33
CA THR A 396 14.87 25.29 4.96
C THR A 396 13.96 24.17 4.48
N ARG A 397 13.24 24.39 3.39
CA ARG A 397 12.41 23.38 2.73
C ARG A 397 13.30 22.45 1.94
N ILE A 398 13.17 21.15 2.19
CA ILE A 398 14.05 20.13 1.61
C ILE A 398 13.44 19.35 0.43
N GLY A 399 12.14 19.52 0.19
CA GLY A 399 11.42 18.85 -0.89
C GLY A 399 11.29 17.34 -0.71
N GLU A 400 10.57 16.71 -1.64
CA GLU A 400 10.33 15.27 -1.65
C GLU A 400 11.65 14.47 -1.69
N GLY A 401 11.83 13.53 -0.79
CA GLY A 401 13.06 12.72 -0.66
C GLY A 401 14.29 13.50 -0.23
N GLY A 402 14.15 14.77 0.19
CA GLY A 402 15.29 15.60 0.60
C GLY A 402 16.21 16.00 -0.56
N ARG A 403 15.67 16.20 -1.77
CA ARG A 403 16.45 16.48 -3.00
C ARG A 403 17.35 17.72 -2.92
N ALA A 404 17.00 18.67 -2.06
CA ALA A 404 17.80 19.88 -1.83
C ALA A 404 19.09 19.62 -1.05
N LEU A 405 19.29 18.41 -0.52
CA LEU A 405 20.37 18.05 0.37
C LEU A 405 21.29 16.99 -0.26
N SER A 406 22.59 17.03 0.11
CA SER A 406 23.52 15.95 -0.23
C SER A 406 23.15 14.65 0.51
N ALA A 407 23.68 13.50 0.06
CA ALA A 407 23.43 12.22 0.71
C ALA A 407 23.90 12.20 2.20
N GLY A 408 25.06 12.78 2.49
CA GLY A 408 25.57 12.94 3.85
C GLY A 408 24.69 13.84 4.72
N GLN A 409 24.24 14.98 4.18
CA GLN A 409 23.31 15.88 4.88
C GLN A 409 21.98 15.19 5.21
N ARG A 410 21.41 14.42 4.25
CA ARG A 410 20.20 13.63 4.50
C ARG A 410 20.41 12.63 5.63
N GLN A 411 21.56 11.95 5.64
CA GLN A 411 21.89 10.96 6.64
C GLN A 411 22.01 11.57 8.04
N LEU A 412 22.68 12.72 8.16
CA LEU A 412 22.81 13.44 9.41
C LEU A 412 21.48 14.00 9.93
N ILE A 413 20.62 14.53 9.06
CA ILE A 413 19.25 14.95 9.46
C ILE A 413 18.42 13.73 9.87
N GLY A 414 18.57 12.60 9.17
CA GLY A 414 17.97 11.32 9.56
C GLY A 414 18.43 10.84 10.95
N LEU A 415 19.71 11.03 11.28
CA LEU A 415 20.26 10.76 12.60
C LEU A 415 19.63 11.68 13.66
N ALA A 416 19.52 12.98 13.40
CA ALA A 416 18.84 13.92 14.30
C ALA A 416 17.37 13.51 14.52
N ARG A 417 16.65 13.11 13.47
CA ARG A 417 15.29 12.55 13.56
C ARG A 417 15.23 11.29 14.42
N ALA A 418 16.23 10.41 14.30
CA ALA A 418 16.32 9.19 15.10
C ALA A 418 16.55 9.50 16.59
N LEU A 419 17.26 10.58 16.92
CA LEU A 419 17.59 11.00 18.30
C LEU A 419 16.53 11.90 18.94
N TYR A 420 15.57 12.42 18.16
CA TYR A 420 14.55 13.33 18.67
C TYR A 420 13.67 12.68 19.76
N GLY A 421 13.46 13.42 20.86
CA GLY A 421 12.67 12.94 22.00
C GLY A 421 13.43 11.98 22.93
N GLU A 422 14.74 11.85 22.75
CA GLU A 422 15.62 11.01 23.59
C GLU A 422 15.13 9.56 23.72
N PRO A 423 14.97 8.80 22.60
CA PRO A 423 14.47 7.45 22.63
C PRO A 423 15.37 6.51 23.46
N PHE A 424 14.76 5.50 24.10
CA PHE A 424 15.47 4.49 24.89
C PHE A 424 16.26 3.53 24.01
N LEU A 425 15.67 3.07 22.88
CA LEU A 425 16.31 2.20 21.91
C LEU A 425 16.61 2.99 20.64
N VAL A 426 17.89 3.04 20.24
CA VAL A 426 18.33 3.64 18.97
C VAL A 426 18.94 2.57 18.09
N VAL A 427 18.39 2.38 16.89
CA VAL A 427 18.82 1.38 15.91
C VAL A 427 19.27 2.08 14.64
N LEU A 428 20.52 1.86 14.26
CA LEU A 428 21.17 2.54 13.14
C LEU A 428 21.63 1.48 12.11
N ASP A 429 21.04 1.51 10.93
CA ASP A 429 21.36 0.56 9.84
C ASP A 429 22.36 1.21 8.87
N GLU A 430 23.64 0.80 8.92
CA GLU A 430 24.76 1.35 8.14
C GLU A 430 24.88 2.88 8.19
N PRO A 431 24.92 3.49 9.41
CA PRO A 431 24.79 4.94 9.55
C PRO A 431 25.94 5.76 8.95
N ASN A 432 27.05 5.16 8.61
CA ASN A 432 28.27 5.81 8.10
C ASN A 432 28.51 5.63 6.59
N SER A 433 27.53 5.13 5.84
CA SER A 433 27.69 4.83 4.40
C SER A 433 28.00 6.07 3.54
N ASN A 434 27.43 7.23 3.88
CA ASN A 434 27.57 8.49 3.15
C ASN A 434 28.22 9.63 3.96
N LEU A 435 28.85 9.30 5.09
CA LEU A 435 29.47 10.29 5.96
C LEU A 435 30.95 10.48 5.62
N ASP A 436 31.40 11.71 5.78
CA ASP A 436 32.81 12.11 5.82
C ASP A 436 33.39 11.93 7.23
N VAL A 437 34.64 12.36 7.45
CA VAL A 437 35.35 12.20 8.73
C VAL A 437 34.64 12.98 9.85
N GLU A 438 34.10 14.18 9.57
CA GLU A 438 33.37 14.99 10.56
C GLU A 438 32.04 14.32 10.90
N GLY A 439 31.33 13.79 9.91
CA GLY A 439 30.09 13.02 10.08
C GLY A 439 30.31 11.74 10.88
N ASP A 440 31.40 11.00 10.64
CA ASP A 440 31.77 9.81 11.44
C ASP A 440 32.04 10.19 12.91
N ALA A 441 32.72 11.32 13.16
CA ALA A 441 32.96 11.81 14.52
C ALA A 441 31.66 12.23 15.21
N ALA A 442 30.75 12.92 14.49
CA ALA A 442 29.45 13.29 14.98
C ALA A 442 28.60 12.06 15.35
N LEU A 443 28.59 11.03 14.49
CA LEU A 443 27.94 9.75 14.74
C LEU A 443 28.49 9.05 16.00
N ALA A 444 29.81 8.99 16.15
CA ALA A 444 30.45 8.39 17.32
C ALA A 444 30.08 9.15 18.62
N GLY A 445 30.03 10.47 18.57
CA GLY A 445 29.57 11.31 19.68
C GLY A 445 28.09 11.07 20.02
N ALA A 446 27.24 10.95 19.02
CA ALA A 446 25.81 10.65 19.17
C ALA A 446 25.59 9.28 19.85
N ILE A 447 26.30 8.24 19.41
CA ILE A 447 26.24 6.90 20.02
C ILE A 447 26.62 6.96 21.50
N LEU A 448 27.72 7.65 21.82
CA LEU A 448 28.19 7.79 23.19
C LEU A 448 27.17 8.56 24.06
N ALA A 449 26.60 9.65 23.57
CA ALA A 449 25.60 10.45 24.29
C ALA A 449 24.33 9.63 24.61
N VAL A 450 23.84 8.82 23.66
CA VAL A 450 22.70 7.93 23.89
C VAL A 450 23.00 6.91 24.99
N ARG A 451 24.19 6.31 24.99
CA ARG A 451 24.61 5.32 25.99
C ARG A 451 24.78 5.94 27.37
N GLN A 452 25.38 7.12 27.46
CA GLN A 452 25.61 7.84 28.73
C GLN A 452 24.31 8.20 29.46
N ARG A 453 23.22 8.48 28.70
CA ARG A 453 21.89 8.73 29.30
C ARG A 453 21.10 7.44 29.62
N GLY A 454 21.72 6.25 29.47
CA GLY A 454 21.08 4.96 29.71
C GLY A 454 20.29 4.39 28.53
N GLY A 455 20.38 4.99 27.33
CA GLY A 455 19.78 4.43 26.14
C GLY A 455 20.58 3.23 25.60
N ILE A 456 19.89 2.35 24.86
CA ILE A 456 20.50 1.20 24.16
C ILE A 456 20.74 1.59 22.71
N VAL A 457 21.96 1.32 22.19
CA VAL A 457 22.30 1.57 20.80
C VAL A 457 22.61 0.27 20.08
N ILE A 458 22.00 0.04 18.93
CA ILE A 458 22.30 -1.07 18.02
C ILE A 458 22.74 -0.49 16.68
N VAL A 459 23.93 -0.88 16.21
CA VAL A 459 24.50 -0.39 14.94
C VAL A 459 24.76 -1.57 14.01
N VAL A 460 24.25 -1.54 12.81
CA VAL A 460 24.74 -2.43 11.73
C VAL A 460 26.01 -1.80 11.17
N ALA A 461 27.12 -2.49 11.31
CA ALA A 461 28.42 -1.97 10.94
C ALA A 461 29.09 -2.82 9.85
N HIS A 462 29.64 -2.14 8.84
CA HIS A 462 30.56 -2.71 7.85
C HIS A 462 31.97 -2.12 7.98
N ARG A 463 32.13 -1.01 8.71
CA ARG A 463 33.41 -0.32 8.92
C ARG A 463 33.86 -0.42 10.38
N PRO A 464 35.13 -0.60 10.65
CA PRO A 464 35.66 -0.65 12.02
C PRO A 464 35.41 0.62 12.82
N SER A 465 35.33 1.80 12.18
CA SER A 465 35.06 3.09 12.83
C SER A 465 33.74 3.11 13.61
N ALA A 466 32.72 2.42 13.11
CA ALA A 466 31.42 2.31 13.77
C ALA A 466 31.45 1.47 15.07
N LEU A 467 32.53 0.75 15.34
CA LEU A 467 32.69 -0.10 16.53
C LEU A 467 33.34 0.61 17.71
N THR A 468 33.77 1.88 17.57
CA THR A 468 34.60 2.58 18.56
C THR A 468 33.92 2.71 19.92
N ASN A 469 32.62 2.97 19.95
CA ASN A 469 31.83 3.16 21.18
C ASN A 469 30.85 2.00 21.45
N ILE A 470 31.21 0.80 21.07
CA ILE A 470 30.40 -0.41 21.16
C ILE A 470 31.06 -1.42 22.10
N ASP A 471 30.26 -2.03 22.99
CA ASP A 471 30.74 -3.02 23.96
C ASP A 471 30.56 -4.45 23.48
N GLN A 472 29.49 -4.71 22.76
CA GLN A 472 29.07 -6.06 22.37
C GLN A 472 28.96 -6.17 20.85
N VAL A 473 29.27 -7.35 20.35
CA VAL A 473 29.20 -7.66 18.92
C VAL A 473 28.38 -8.94 18.73
N LEU A 474 27.41 -8.86 17.83
CA LEU A 474 26.62 -9.98 17.34
C LEU A 474 27.03 -10.28 15.89
N VAL A 475 27.56 -11.46 15.64
CA VAL A 475 27.93 -11.93 14.30
C VAL A 475 26.79 -12.74 13.73
N LEU A 476 26.20 -12.26 12.64
CA LEU A 476 25.11 -12.92 11.94
C LEU A 476 25.66 -13.59 10.66
N ALA A 477 25.41 -14.89 10.50
CA ALA A 477 25.75 -15.63 9.29
C ALA A 477 24.62 -16.58 8.91
N ASN A 478 24.19 -16.54 7.64
CA ASN A 478 23.08 -17.36 7.12
C ASN A 478 21.79 -17.27 7.97
N GLY A 479 21.50 -16.07 8.50
CA GLY A 479 20.32 -15.81 9.31
C GLY A 479 20.41 -16.25 10.78
N MET A 480 21.49 -16.84 11.22
CA MET A 480 21.69 -17.34 12.59
C MET A 480 22.83 -16.59 13.29
N VAL A 481 22.77 -16.55 14.62
CA VAL A 481 23.85 -16.02 15.45
C VAL A 481 25.04 -17.00 15.43
N ARG A 482 26.15 -16.56 14.88
CA ARG A 482 27.39 -17.30 14.88
C ARG A 482 28.19 -17.08 16.18
N SER A 483 28.19 -15.84 16.64
CA SER A 483 28.91 -15.45 17.88
C SER A 483 28.22 -14.21 18.46
N PHE A 484 28.15 -14.14 19.79
CA PHE A 484 27.66 -12.98 20.53
C PHE A 484 28.46 -12.85 21.82
N GLY A 485 28.98 -11.68 22.11
CA GLY A 485 29.82 -11.45 23.30
C GLY A 485 30.46 -10.06 23.30
N SER A 486 31.47 -9.90 24.17
CA SER A 486 32.25 -8.66 24.22
C SER A 486 32.97 -8.40 22.89
N ARG A 487 33.14 -7.11 22.56
CA ARG A 487 33.83 -6.71 21.32
C ARG A 487 35.19 -7.40 21.18
N GLU A 488 35.94 -7.46 22.25
CA GLU A 488 37.32 -8.02 22.25
C GLU A 488 37.32 -9.53 22.00
N GLU A 489 36.42 -10.27 22.66
CA GLU A 489 36.29 -11.72 22.47
C GLU A 489 35.88 -12.08 21.05
N VAL A 490 34.85 -11.39 20.52
CA VAL A 490 34.31 -11.70 19.18
C VAL A 490 35.32 -11.32 18.09
N LEU A 491 35.97 -10.15 18.16
CA LEU A 491 36.96 -9.73 17.18
C LEU A 491 38.20 -10.64 17.21
N SER A 492 38.67 -11.06 18.39
CA SER A 492 39.80 -12.00 18.51
C SER A 492 39.48 -13.39 17.93
N SER A 493 38.21 -13.82 18.04
CA SER A 493 37.77 -15.09 17.44
C SER A 493 37.67 -15.04 15.91
N MET A 494 37.39 -13.86 15.35
CA MET A 494 37.29 -13.66 13.88
C MET A 494 38.69 -13.59 13.21
N THR A 495 39.70 -13.15 13.92
CA THR A 495 41.10 -13.04 13.42
C THR A 495 41.88 -14.33 13.52
N ARG A 496 41.41 -15.34 14.28
CA ARG A 496 42.04 -16.65 14.30
C ARG A 496 41.76 -17.40 13.01
N PRO A 497 42.77 -17.85 12.25
CA PRO A 497 42.55 -18.72 11.10
C PRO A 497 41.78 -19.98 11.55
N PRO A 498 40.90 -20.54 10.73
CA PRO A 498 40.21 -21.77 11.06
C PRO A 498 41.27 -22.86 11.35
N VAL A 499 41.22 -23.44 12.56
CA VAL A 499 42.06 -24.59 12.90
C VAL A 499 41.68 -25.68 11.88
N PRO A 500 42.62 -26.15 11.06
CA PRO A 500 42.34 -27.21 10.12
C PRO A 500 41.85 -28.42 10.91
N ALA A 501 40.68 -28.94 10.52
CA ALA A 501 40.14 -30.16 11.09
C ALA A 501 41.21 -31.25 10.95
N THR A 502 41.81 -31.66 12.07
CA THR A 502 42.75 -32.77 12.10
C THR A 502 42.01 -34.00 11.58
N HIS A 503 42.31 -34.38 10.34
CA HIS A 503 41.92 -35.67 9.81
C HIS A 503 42.45 -36.72 10.77
N ARG A 504 41.61 -37.32 11.58
CA ARG A 504 41.93 -38.60 12.22
C ARG A 504 42.17 -39.60 11.09
N PRO A 505 43.38 -40.21 11.00
CA PRO A 505 43.63 -41.24 10.01
C PRO A 505 42.69 -42.41 10.29
N ILE A 506 41.91 -42.78 9.29
CA ILE A 506 41.12 -44.02 9.29
C ILE A 506 42.14 -45.17 9.25
N ILE A 507 42.35 -45.87 10.39
CA ILE A 507 43.12 -47.10 10.45
C ILE A 507 42.30 -48.17 9.70
N PRO A 508 42.78 -48.75 8.61
CA PRO A 508 42.10 -49.84 7.94
C PRO A 508 42.12 -51.08 8.82
N THR A 509 40.99 -51.56 9.28
CA THR A 509 40.81 -52.87 9.90
C THR A 509 41.15 -53.96 8.88
N GLN A 510 42.30 -54.62 9.07
CA GLN A 510 42.61 -55.84 8.34
C GLN A 510 41.59 -56.92 8.67
N ARG A 511 40.78 -57.28 7.69
CA ARG A 511 40.00 -58.53 7.72
C ARG A 511 40.97 -59.73 7.56
N GLY A 512 41.13 -60.48 8.64
CA GLY A 512 41.81 -61.77 8.61
C GLY A 512 41.11 -62.74 7.66
N VAL A 513 41.83 -63.19 6.69
CA VAL A 513 41.48 -64.35 5.86
C VAL A 513 41.80 -65.59 6.68
N SER A 514 40.76 -66.25 7.22
CA SER A 514 40.88 -67.66 7.67
C SER A 514 40.46 -68.58 6.54
N GLY A 515 41.43 -69.22 5.91
CA GLY A 515 41.17 -70.37 5.09
C GLY A 515 40.93 -71.61 5.95
N HIS A 516 40.01 -72.42 5.52
CA HIS A 516 40.05 -73.87 5.68
C HIS A 516 39.21 -74.57 4.62
N ALA A 517 39.91 -75.49 3.92
CA ALA A 517 39.57 -76.77 3.34
C ALA A 517 38.34 -76.85 2.46
#